data_ef8349676d75ff13d72e75683f235942
#
_entry.id   ef8349676d75ff13d72e75683f235942
#
_cell.length_a   1.000
_cell.length_b   1.000
_cell.length_c   1.000
_cell.angle_alpha   90.00
_cell.angle_beta   90.00
_cell.angle_gamma   90.00
#
_symmetry.space_group_name_H-M   'P 1'
#
loop_
_entity.id
_entity.type
_entity.pdbx_description
1 polymer ?
#
loop_
_entity_poly.entity_id
_entity_poly.type
_entity_poly.pdbx_seq_one_letter_code
_entity_poly.pdbx_strand_id
1 'polypeptide(L)'
;MELKKLMEHISIIPDYRQAWKVEHKLSDILLLTICAVISGAEGWEDIEDFGETHLDFLKQYGDFENGIPVHDTIARVVSCISPSKFHECFINWMRDCHTSDDKDVIAIDGKTLRHSYDKSRRKGAIHVISAFSTMHSLVIGQIRTDEKSNEITAIPELLNMLDIKGKIITTDAMGCQKDIAEKIQKQGGDYLFAVKGNQGRLKSRRRGAIHVISAFSTMHSLVIGQIKTDEKSNEITAIPELLNMLDIKGKIITTDAMGCQKDIAEKIQKQGGDYLFAVKGTQGRLNKAFEEKFPLKELNNPEHDSYAISEKSHGREEIRLHIVCDVPDELIDFTFEWKGLKKLCVAVSFRSIIAEQKKEPEMTVRYYISSADLTAEKFATAIRNHWHVENKLHWRLDVVMNEDDXDLTAEKFATAIRNHWHVENKLHWRLDVVMNEDDCKIRRGNAAELFSGIRHIAINILTNDKVFKAGLRRKMRKAAMDRNYLASVLTGSGLS
;
A
#
# COMPACT_ATOMS: atom_id res chain seq x y z
N MET A 1 -23.05 -15.05 6.37
CA MET A 1 -23.12 -14.00 7.42
C MET A 1 -24.57 -13.65 7.58
N GLU A 2 -25.10 -13.92 8.74
CA GLU A 2 -26.53 -13.72 9.00
C GLU A 2 -26.76 -12.46 9.82
N LEU A 3 -27.67 -11.62 9.37
CA LEU A 3 -28.10 -10.42 10.10
C LEU A 3 -28.57 -10.77 11.52
N LYS A 4 -29.26 -11.88 11.67
CA LYS A 4 -29.73 -12.34 12.99
C LYS A 4 -28.59 -12.44 14.00
N LYS A 5 -27.49 -13.10 13.62
CA LYS A 5 -26.27 -13.21 14.47
C LYS A 5 -25.68 -11.85 14.77
N LEU A 6 -25.62 -10.97 13.77
CA LEU A 6 -25.11 -9.61 13.97
C LEU A 6 -25.99 -8.86 14.98
N MET A 7 -27.31 -8.95 14.85
CA MET A 7 -28.25 -8.29 15.78
C MET A 7 -28.15 -8.85 17.20
N GLU A 8 -27.90 -10.16 17.36
CA GLU A 8 -27.65 -10.78 18.67
C GLU A 8 -26.43 -10.15 19.35
N HIS A 9 -25.32 -9.97 18.60
CA HIS A 9 -24.13 -9.28 19.13
C HIS A 9 -24.40 -7.79 19.41
N ILE A 10 -25.11 -7.11 18.53
CA ILE A 10 -25.49 -5.69 18.69
C ILE A 10 -26.34 -5.47 19.94
N SER A 11 -27.19 -6.45 20.29
CA SER A 11 -28.10 -6.32 21.44
C SER A 11 -27.37 -6.16 22.78
N ILE A 12 -26.08 -6.51 22.86
CA ILE A 12 -25.28 -6.33 24.09
C ILE A 12 -24.70 -4.92 24.23
N ILE A 13 -24.83 -4.05 23.20
CA ILE A 13 -24.39 -2.65 23.28
C ILE A 13 -25.33 -1.92 24.26
N PRO A 14 -24.82 -1.34 25.34
CA PRO A 14 -25.68 -0.65 26.30
C PRO A 14 -26.28 0.62 25.72
N ASP A 15 -27.58 0.80 25.90
CA ASP A 15 -28.27 2.05 25.56
C ASP A 15 -28.14 2.98 26.77
N TYR A 16 -27.36 4.03 26.62
CA TYR A 16 -27.09 5.00 27.68
C TYR A 16 -28.19 6.06 27.83
N ARG A 17 -29.24 6.01 26.99
CA ARG A 17 -30.36 6.93 27.10
C ARG A 17 -31.23 6.54 28.30
N GLN A 18 -31.85 7.55 28.90
CA GLN A 18 -32.84 7.31 29.97
C GLN A 18 -34.05 6.57 29.40
N ALA A 19 -34.39 5.41 29.95
CA ALA A 19 -35.42 4.50 29.40
C ALA A 19 -36.75 5.19 29.04
N TRP A 20 -37.19 6.15 29.87
CA TRP A 20 -38.46 6.85 29.66
C TRP A 20 -38.40 7.91 28.52
N LYS A 21 -37.19 8.16 27.97
CA LYS A 21 -36.97 9.05 26.81
C LYS A 21 -36.72 8.28 25.52
N VAL A 22 -36.72 6.95 25.59
CA VAL A 22 -36.41 6.08 24.43
C VAL A 22 -37.70 5.86 23.63
N GLU A 23 -37.85 6.59 22.56
CA GLU A 23 -38.93 6.44 21.60
C GLU A 23 -38.64 5.36 20.56
N HIS A 24 -37.38 5.29 20.12
CA HIS A 24 -36.92 4.28 19.15
C HIS A 24 -35.81 3.45 19.79
N LYS A 25 -35.90 2.11 19.70
CA LYS A 25 -34.90 1.20 20.25
C LYS A 25 -33.54 1.36 19.59
N LEU A 26 -32.46 1.19 20.36
CA LEU A 26 -31.10 1.27 19.82
C LEU A 26 -30.88 0.22 18.73
N SER A 27 -31.40 -1.00 18.94
CA SER A 27 -31.34 -2.09 17.94
C SER A 27 -31.98 -1.69 16.61
N ASP A 28 -33.14 -1.02 16.65
CA ASP A 28 -33.85 -0.61 15.44
C ASP A 28 -33.08 0.47 14.68
N ILE A 29 -32.49 1.43 15.41
CA ILE A 29 -31.67 2.49 14.82
C ILE A 29 -30.43 1.89 14.15
N LEU A 30 -29.76 0.94 14.79
CA LEU A 30 -28.59 0.27 14.21
C LEU A 30 -28.97 -0.62 13.02
N LEU A 31 -30.06 -1.36 13.12
CA LEU A 31 -30.60 -2.16 12.00
C LEU A 31 -30.90 -1.28 10.79
N LEU A 32 -31.62 -0.18 11.01
CA LEU A 32 -31.95 0.82 9.99
C LEU A 32 -30.65 1.34 9.32
N THR A 33 -29.70 1.78 10.15
CA THR A 33 -28.43 2.34 9.65
C THR A 33 -27.64 1.34 8.80
N ILE A 34 -27.54 0.08 9.26
CA ILE A 34 -26.82 -0.98 8.54
C ILE A 34 -27.51 -1.26 7.19
N CYS A 35 -28.85 -1.43 7.19
CA CYS A 35 -29.60 -1.70 5.95
C CYS A 35 -29.49 -0.54 4.95
N ALA A 36 -29.56 0.70 5.43
CA ALA A 36 -29.41 1.90 4.60
C ALA A 36 -28.01 1.99 3.98
N VAL A 37 -26.96 1.75 4.79
CA VAL A 37 -25.56 1.79 4.29
C VAL A 37 -25.32 0.65 3.27
N ILE A 38 -25.86 -0.55 3.48
CA ILE A 38 -25.82 -1.65 2.49
C ILE A 38 -26.49 -1.21 1.18
N SER A 39 -27.51 -0.35 1.27
CA SER A 39 -28.26 0.18 0.13
C SER A 39 -27.69 1.48 -0.44
N GLY A 40 -26.59 1.99 0.13
CA GLY A 40 -25.88 3.11 -0.44
C GLY A 40 -26.06 4.45 0.25
N ALA A 41 -26.67 4.49 1.44
CA ALA A 41 -26.81 5.73 2.23
C ALA A 41 -25.42 6.26 2.64
N GLU A 42 -25.18 7.55 2.45
CA GLU A 42 -23.93 8.25 2.76
C GLU A 42 -24.04 9.21 3.95
N GLY A 43 -25.28 9.64 4.27
CA GLY A 43 -25.58 10.60 5.31
C GLY A 43 -26.80 10.21 6.16
N TRP A 44 -27.10 11.07 7.14
CA TRP A 44 -28.18 10.81 8.08
C TRP A 44 -29.56 10.95 7.42
N GLU A 45 -29.68 11.91 6.51
CA GLU A 45 -30.88 12.14 5.73
C GLU A 45 -31.20 10.93 4.82
N ASP A 46 -30.18 10.40 4.16
CA ASP A 46 -30.32 9.18 3.32
C ASP A 46 -30.85 7.99 4.14
N ILE A 47 -30.42 7.89 5.41
CA ILE A 47 -30.87 6.81 6.32
C ILE A 47 -32.34 6.98 6.68
N GLU A 48 -32.76 8.22 6.96
CA GLU A 48 -34.17 8.52 7.24
C GLU A 48 -35.02 8.21 6.00
N ASP A 49 -34.65 8.72 4.81
CA ASP A 49 -35.35 8.47 3.54
C ASP A 49 -35.46 6.97 3.22
N PHE A 50 -34.36 6.23 3.42
CA PHE A 50 -34.36 4.78 3.25
C PHE A 50 -35.37 4.12 4.21
N GLY A 51 -35.37 4.53 5.49
CA GLY A 51 -36.28 4.03 6.51
C GLY A 51 -37.73 4.23 6.14
N GLU A 52 -38.09 5.46 5.74
CA GLU A 52 -39.45 5.81 5.32
C GLU A 52 -39.94 4.93 4.17
N THR A 53 -39.08 4.69 3.18
CA THR A 53 -39.45 3.89 2.00
C THR A 53 -39.44 2.39 2.28
N HIS A 54 -38.77 1.92 3.34
CA HIS A 54 -38.57 0.51 3.63
C HIS A 54 -39.14 0.06 5.00
N LEU A 55 -40.03 0.85 5.63
CA LEU A 55 -40.51 0.58 6.97
C LEU A 55 -41.14 -0.83 7.09
N ASP A 56 -42.01 -1.22 6.14
CA ASP A 56 -42.64 -2.55 6.14
C ASP A 56 -41.64 -3.69 6.04
N PHE A 57 -40.54 -3.46 5.33
CA PHE A 57 -39.42 -4.40 5.22
C PHE A 57 -38.68 -4.50 6.57
N LEU A 58 -38.35 -3.34 7.15
CA LEU A 58 -37.59 -3.27 8.40
C LEU A 58 -38.35 -3.91 9.58
N LYS A 59 -39.67 -3.80 9.62
CA LYS A 59 -40.54 -4.44 10.62
C LYS A 59 -40.48 -5.96 10.62
N GLN A 60 -39.92 -6.59 9.58
CA GLN A 60 -39.68 -8.04 9.55
C GLN A 60 -38.46 -8.44 10.40
N TYR A 61 -37.59 -7.49 10.75
CA TYR A 61 -36.32 -7.74 11.43
C TYR A 61 -36.16 -6.96 12.74
N GLY A 62 -36.99 -5.94 12.98
CA GLY A 62 -36.98 -5.11 14.17
C GLY A 62 -38.42 -4.68 14.54
N ASP A 63 -38.58 -3.99 15.65
CA ASP A 63 -39.90 -3.60 16.14
C ASP A 63 -40.49 -2.39 15.42
N PHE A 64 -39.73 -1.30 15.36
CA PHE A 64 -40.16 -0.03 14.73
C PHE A 64 -41.57 0.38 15.13
N GLU A 65 -41.92 0.24 16.43
CA GLU A 65 -43.24 0.55 16.96
C GLU A 65 -43.66 2.00 16.68
N ASN A 66 -42.72 2.94 16.78
CA ASN A 66 -42.94 4.35 16.60
C ASN A 66 -42.47 4.86 15.20
N GLY A 67 -42.38 3.95 14.22
CA GLY A 67 -41.92 4.30 12.87
C GLY A 67 -40.43 4.55 12.79
N ILE A 68 -40.03 5.44 11.89
CA ILE A 68 -38.64 5.75 11.60
C ILE A 68 -38.21 7.02 12.38
N PRO A 69 -37.07 6.99 13.08
CA PRO A 69 -36.53 8.18 13.73
C PRO A 69 -36.00 9.19 12.71
N VAL A 70 -36.23 10.46 12.96
CA VAL A 70 -35.68 11.56 12.12
C VAL A 70 -34.15 11.55 12.17
N HIS A 71 -33.52 12.05 11.10
CA HIS A 71 -32.06 12.04 10.92
C HIS A 71 -31.28 12.62 12.12
N ASP A 72 -31.78 13.68 12.76
CA ASP A 72 -31.18 14.26 13.95
C ASP A 72 -31.16 13.30 15.15
N THR A 73 -32.21 12.47 15.30
CA THR A 73 -32.28 11.45 16.35
C THR A 73 -31.30 10.32 16.03
N ILE A 74 -31.24 9.86 14.77
CA ILE A 74 -30.27 8.84 14.32
C ILE A 74 -28.84 9.35 14.63
N ALA A 75 -28.51 10.57 14.18
CA ALA A 75 -27.20 11.18 14.39
C ALA A 75 -26.82 11.28 15.87
N ARG A 76 -27.78 11.71 16.71
CA ARG A 76 -27.56 11.87 18.15
C ARG A 76 -27.31 10.53 18.82
N VAL A 77 -28.10 9.52 18.51
CA VAL A 77 -28.02 8.19 19.13
C VAL A 77 -26.70 7.52 18.72
N VAL A 78 -26.41 7.45 17.43
CA VAL A 78 -25.19 6.82 16.92
C VAL A 78 -23.95 7.51 17.49
N SER A 79 -23.94 8.85 17.60
CA SER A 79 -22.80 9.59 18.13
C SER A 79 -22.49 9.29 19.61
N CYS A 80 -23.42 8.72 20.35
CA CYS A 80 -23.26 8.40 21.79
C CYS A 80 -22.89 6.93 22.05
N ILE A 81 -22.94 6.06 21.05
CA ILE A 81 -22.56 4.65 21.21
C ILE A 81 -21.05 4.56 21.53
N SER A 82 -20.70 3.63 22.41
CA SER A 82 -19.31 3.33 22.73
C SER A 82 -18.63 2.63 21.54
N PRO A 83 -17.59 3.23 20.93
CA PRO A 83 -16.87 2.58 19.82
C PRO A 83 -16.26 1.24 20.25
N SER A 84 -15.68 1.16 21.48
CA SER A 84 -15.06 -0.08 21.94
C SER A 84 -16.08 -1.21 22.03
N LYS A 85 -17.30 -0.92 22.50
CA LYS A 85 -18.37 -1.94 22.55
C LYS A 85 -18.84 -2.33 21.15
N PHE A 86 -18.94 -1.38 20.25
CA PHE A 86 -19.30 -1.65 18.84
C PHE A 86 -18.24 -2.53 18.16
N HIS A 87 -16.95 -2.21 18.35
CA HIS A 87 -15.85 -3.01 17.79
C HIS A 87 -15.80 -4.41 18.38
N GLU A 88 -16.06 -4.54 19.70
CA GLU A 88 -16.16 -5.83 20.37
C GLU A 88 -17.28 -6.69 19.74
N CYS A 89 -18.47 -6.12 19.54
CA CYS A 89 -19.57 -6.79 18.87
C CYS A 89 -19.22 -7.21 17.44
N PHE A 90 -18.60 -6.33 16.69
CA PHE A 90 -18.18 -6.58 15.31
C PHE A 90 -17.18 -7.75 15.23
N ILE A 91 -16.18 -7.76 16.09
CA ILE A 91 -15.14 -8.80 16.09
C ILE A 91 -15.75 -10.15 16.54
N ASN A 92 -16.61 -10.15 17.56
CA ASN A 92 -17.29 -11.37 18.03
C ASN A 92 -18.19 -11.95 16.93
N TRP A 93 -18.95 -11.09 16.25
CA TRP A 93 -19.77 -11.52 15.10
C TRP A 93 -18.92 -12.12 13.99
N MET A 94 -17.77 -11.49 13.65
CA MET A 94 -16.88 -12.02 12.62
C MET A 94 -16.29 -13.36 13.03
N ARG A 95 -15.95 -13.53 14.30
CA ARG A 95 -15.43 -14.81 14.86
C ARG A 95 -16.48 -15.92 14.71
N ASP A 96 -17.76 -15.61 14.99
CA ASP A 96 -18.86 -16.59 14.87
C ASP A 96 -19.21 -16.91 13.41
N CYS A 97 -18.93 -16.01 12.48
CA CYS A 97 -19.18 -16.20 11.05
C CYS A 97 -18.06 -16.91 10.31
N HIS A 98 -16.88 -16.99 10.93
CA HIS A 98 -15.70 -17.55 10.29
C HIS A 98 -15.07 -18.68 11.11
N THR A 99 -14.99 -19.84 10.52
CA THR A 99 -14.04 -20.87 10.97
C THR A 99 -12.64 -20.41 10.61
N SER A 100 -11.75 -20.38 11.59
CA SER A 100 -10.38 -19.93 11.34
C SER A 100 -9.61 -20.97 10.51
N ASP A 101 -9.32 -20.66 9.27
CA ASP A 101 -8.34 -21.41 8.51
C ASP A 101 -6.94 -21.04 9.01
N ASP A 102 -6.15 -22.03 9.39
CA ASP A 102 -4.82 -21.87 9.99
C ASP A 102 -3.78 -21.26 9.03
N LYS A 103 -4.14 -20.99 7.78
CA LYS A 103 -3.19 -20.50 6.76
C LYS A 103 -3.53 -19.11 6.22
N ASP A 104 -4.43 -18.37 6.89
CA ASP A 104 -4.81 -17.04 6.41
C ASP A 104 -3.68 -16.02 6.63
N VAL A 105 -3.61 -15.04 5.73
CA VAL A 105 -2.77 -13.86 5.88
C VAL A 105 -3.68 -12.71 6.31
N ILE A 106 -3.40 -12.14 7.47
CA ILE A 106 -4.13 -10.98 7.99
C ILE A 106 -3.30 -9.73 7.74
N ALA A 107 -3.77 -8.89 6.84
CA ALA A 107 -3.14 -7.60 6.55
C ALA A 107 -3.68 -6.55 7.53
N ILE A 108 -2.78 -5.92 8.29
CA ILE A 108 -3.12 -4.82 9.20
C ILE A 108 -2.62 -3.52 8.57
N ASP A 109 -3.52 -2.57 8.40
CA ASP A 109 -3.18 -1.29 7.78
C ASP A 109 -4.07 -0.18 8.35
N GLY A 110 -3.55 1.04 8.32
CA GLY A 110 -4.21 2.23 8.87
C GLY A 110 -4.73 3.16 7.79
N LYS A 111 -5.93 3.71 8.02
CA LYS A 111 -6.56 4.67 7.11
C LYS A 111 -7.03 5.91 7.88
N THR A 112 -6.69 7.08 7.36
CA THR A 112 -7.18 8.35 7.91
C THR A 112 -8.51 8.73 7.25
N LEU A 113 -9.55 8.93 8.05
CA LEU A 113 -10.86 9.44 7.61
C LEU A 113 -10.72 10.95 7.39
N ARG A 114 -10.37 11.36 6.18
CA ARG A 114 -9.87 12.71 5.87
C ARG A 114 -10.77 13.86 6.34
N HIS A 115 -12.09 13.74 6.21
CA HIS A 115 -13.03 14.79 6.56
C HIS A 115 -13.65 14.64 7.96
N SER A 116 -13.14 13.72 8.80
CA SER A 116 -13.62 13.51 10.17
C SER A 116 -13.11 14.56 11.17
N TYR A 117 -12.20 15.45 10.78
CA TYR A 117 -11.66 16.50 11.65
C TYR A 117 -12.75 17.50 12.12
N ASP A 118 -12.61 18.00 13.32
CA ASP A 118 -13.51 19.03 13.90
C ASP A 118 -12.69 20.25 14.31
N LYS A 119 -12.71 21.27 13.46
CA LYS A 119 -11.99 22.54 13.68
C LYS A 119 -12.51 23.27 14.93
N SER A 120 -13.83 23.18 15.20
CA SER A 120 -14.44 23.90 16.32
C SER A 120 -13.96 23.36 17.67
N ARG A 121 -13.64 22.06 17.74
CA ARG A 121 -13.15 21.39 18.94
C ARG A 121 -11.66 21.07 18.87
N ARG A 122 -10.95 21.55 17.87
CA ARG A 122 -9.52 21.32 17.63
C ARG A 122 -9.17 19.81 17.59
N LYS A 123 -10.07 18.99 17.03
CA LYS A 123 -9.85 17.54 16.85
C LYS A 123 -9.33 17.26 15.46
N GLY A 124 -8.24 16.50 15.38
CA GLY A 124 -7.67 15.99 14.13
C GLY A 124 -8.57 14.95 13.46
N ALA A 125 -8.22 14.58 12.26
CA ALA A 125 -8.91 13.52 11.54
C ALA A 125 -8.69 12.17 12.27
N ILE A 126 -9.73 11.36 12.30
CA ILE A 126 -9.69 10.03 12.93
C ILE A 126 -8.83 9.11 12.06
N HIS A 127 -7.95 8.38 12.70
CA HIS A 127 -7.17 7.32 12.07
C HIS A 127 -7.68 5.98 12.57
N VAL A 128 -7.99 5.08 11.65
CA VAL A 128 -8.57 3.76 11.93
C VAL A 128 -7.62 2.68 11.42
N ILE A 129 -7.32 1.68 12.26
CA ILE A 129 -6.52 0.52 11.87
C ILE A 129 -7.45 -0.66 11.67
N SER A 130 -7.36 -1.33 10.53
CA SER A 130 -8.19 -2.46 10.16
C SER A 130 -7.35 -3.72 10.01
N ALA A 131 -7.88 -4.84 10.47
CA ALA A 131 -7.36 -6.18 10.22
C ALA A 131 -8.20 -6.83 9.13
N PHE A 132 -7.57 -7.18 8.03
CA PHE A 132 -8.21 -7.69 6.82
C PHE A 132 -7.74 -9.12 6.53
N SER A 133 -8.68 -10.08 6.58
CA SER A 133 -8.46 -11.46 6.15
C SER A 133 -8.32 -11.48 4.62
N THR A 134 -7.15 -11.83 4.13
CA THR A 134 -6.89 -11.78 2.69
C THR A 134 -7.50 -12.97 1.96
N MET A 135 -7.58 -14.12 2.62
CA MET A 135 -8.21 -15.33 2.08
C MET A 135 -9.70 -15.11 1.82
N HIS A 136 -10.38 -14.52 2.79
CA HIS A 136 -11.84 -14.32 2.71
C HIS A 136 -12.22 -12.97 2.12
N SER A 137 -11.26 -12.03 2.00
CA SER A 137 -11.47 -10.64 1.56
C SER A 137 -12.48 -9.90 2.48
N LEU A 138 -12.31 -10.08 3.78
CA LEU A 138 -13.22 -9.55 4.81
C LEU A 138 -12.44 -8.78 5.89
N VAL A 139 -13.03 -7.72 6.41
CA VAL A 139 -12.51 -7.02 7.60
C VAL A 139 -12.90 -7.86 8.83
N ILE A 140 -11.91 -8.27 9.62
CA ILE A 140 -12.13 -9.10 10.82
C ILE A 140 -11.99 -8.33 12.13
N GLY A 141 -11.50 -7.09 12.06
CA GLY A 141 -11.38 -6.23 13.22
C GLY A 141 -10.99 -4.82 12.82
N GLN A 142 -11.30 -3.88 13.71
CA GLN A 142 -11.03 -2.47 13.49
C GLN A 142 -10.83 -1.80 14.84
N ILE A 143 -9.92 -0.83 14.90
CA ILE A 143 -9.69 -0.02 16.10
C ILE A 143 -9.28 1.40 15.69
N ARG A 144 -9.70 2.37 16.48
CA ARG A 144 -9.28 3.77 16.31
C ARG A 144 -7.97 4.01 17.05
N THR A 145 -7.09 4.83 16.47
CA THR A 145 -5.96 5.40 17.20
C THR A 145 -6.34 6.75 17.79
N ASP A 146 -5.78 7.09 18.96
CA ASP A 146 -5.88 8.43 19.52
C ASP A 146 -5.11 9.43 18.65
N GLU A 147 -5.48 10.69 18.71
CA GLU A 147 -4.85 11.77 17.94
C GLU A 147 -3.33 11.88 18.14
N LYS A 148 -2.82 11.44 19.30
CA LYS A 148 -1.40 11.50 19.68
C LYS A 148 -0.69 10.17 19.54
N SER A 149 -1.38 9.08 19.25
CA SER A 149 -0.78 7.76 19.08
C SER A 149 -0.70 7.41 17.60
N ASN A 150 0.32 6.71 17.27
CA ASN A 150 0.49 6.16 15.91
C ASN A 150 0.05 4.69 15.89
N GLU A 151 0.13 4.06 14.76
CA GLU A 151 -0.27 2.67 14.56
C GLU A 151 0.44 1.70 15.52
N ILE A 152 1.66 2.03 15.93
CA ILE A 152 2.50 1.21 16.81
C ILE A 152 1.77 0.87 18.13
N THR A 153 1.01 1.83 18.68
CA THR A 153 0.29 1.61 19.95
C THR A 153 -1.03 0.86 19.77
N ALA A 154 -1.68 1.02 18.64
CA ALA A 154 -3.01 0.44 18.38
C ALA A 154 -2.93 -1.00 17.85
N ILE A 155 -1.92 -1.35 17.05
CA ILE A 155 -1.78 -2.72 16.53
C ILE A 155 -1.77 -3.76 17.66
N PRO A 156 -0.99 -3.61 18.75
CA PRO A 156 -1.03 -4.57 19.87
C PRO A 156 -2.42 -4.72 20.51
N GLU A 157 -3.19 -3.63 20.57
CA GLU A 157 -4.55 -3.67 21.12
C GLU A 157 -5.49 -4.46 20.20
N LEU A 158 -5.43 -4.19 18.89
CA LEU A 158 -6.20 -4.93 17.88
C LEU A 158 -5.86 -6.43 17.92
N LEU A 159 -4.57 -6.78 18.00
CA LEU A 159 -4.12 -8.18 18.05
C LEU A 159 -4.69 -8.93 19.26
N ASN A 160 -4.89 -8.26 20.43
CA ASN A 160 -5.52 -8.89 21.60
C ASN A 160 -6.97 -9.35 21.35
N MET A 161 -7.64 -8.72 20.41
CA MET A 161 -9.05 -8.96 20.13
C MET A 161 -9.24 -10.03 19.04
N LEU A 162 -8.16 -10.41 18.33
CA LEU A 162 -8.21 -11.33 17.19
C LEU A 162 -7.64 -12.70 17.55
N ASP A 163 -8.18 -13.73 16.92
CA ASP A 163 -7.59 -15.08 16.94
C ASP A 163 -6.57 -15.15 15.77
N ILE A 164 -5.29 -15.08 16.10
CA ILE A 164 -4.19 -15.07 15.10
C ILE A 164 -3.34 -16.33 15.12
N LYS A 165 -3.72 -17.33 15.92
CA LYS A 165 -2.94 -18.57 16.00
C LYS A 165 -2.84 -19.24 14.62
N GLY A 166 -1.63 -19.59 14.20
CA GLY A 166 -1.35 -20.24 12.92
C GLY A 166 -1.46 -19.33 11.69
N LYS A 167 -1.71 -18.01 11.87
CA LYS A 167 -1.88 -17.05 10.78
C LYS A 167 -0.65 -16.18 10.59
N ILE A 168 -0.48 -15.63 9.41
CA ILE A 168 0.61 -14.69 9.09
C ILE A 168 0.06 -13.25 9.18
N ILE A 169 0.62 -12.45 10.06
CA ILE A 169 0.26 -11.04 10.21
C ILE A 169 1.21 -10.19 9.36
N THR A 170 0.66 -9.38 8.47
CA THR A 170 1.45 -8.45 7.67
C THR A 170 1.12 -7.01 8.06
N THR A 171 2.16 -6.18 8.16
CA THR A 171 2.00 -4.74 8.37
C THR A 171 2.94 -3.98 7.45
N ASP A 172 2.65 -2.68 7.26
CA ASP A 172 3.61 -1.78 6.65
C ASP A 172 4.80 -1.55 7.60
N ALA A 173 5.73 -0.68 7.19
CA ALA A 173 6.96 -0.44 7.94
C ALA A 173 6.74 0.31 9.28
N MET A 174 5.58 0.93 9.49
CA MET A 174 5.24 1.54 10.78
C MET A 174 5.01 0.46 11.84
N GLY A 175 4.35 -0.63 11.45
CA GLY A 175 4.10 -1.78 12.33
C GLY A 175 5.30 -2.69 12.55
N CYS A 176 6.44 -2.44 11.91
CA CYS A 176 7.66 -3.25 12.08
C CYS A 176 8.34 -2.89 13.43
N GLN A 177 7.77 -3.39 14.52
CA GLN A 177 8.26 -3.14 15.89
C GLN A 177 8.49 -4.45 16.62
N LYS A 178 9.54 -4.49 17.45
CA LYS A 178 9.92 -5.68 18.20
C LYS A 178 8.78 -6.17 19.11
N ASP A 179 8.13 -5.25 19.81
CA ASP A 179 7.06 -5.58 20.76
C ASP A 179 5.84 -6.18 20.04
N ILE A 180 5.56 -5.70 18.81
CA ILE A 180 4.48 -6.25 17.97
C ILE A 180 4.86 -7.68 17.51
N ALA A 181 6.09 -7.88 17.06
CA ALA A 181 6.60 -9.21 16.67
C ALA A 181 6.50 -10.22 17.81
N GLU A 182 7.00 -9.84 19.00
CA GLU A 182 6.94 -10.71 20.19
C GLU A 182 5.50 -11.04 20.57
N LYS A 183 4.60 -10.07 20.45
CA LYS A 183 3.19 -10.28 20.76
C LYS A 183 2.54 -11.28 19.81
N ILE A 184 2.79 -11.15 18.51
CA ILE A 184 2.26 -12.07 17.51
C ILE A 184 2.74 -13.49 17.80
N GLN A 185 4.05 -13.66 18.07
CA GLN A 185 4.63 -14.97 18.39
C GLN A 185 4.04 -15.57 19.68
N LYS A 186 3.83 -14.76 20.72
CA LYS A 186 3.21 -15.20 21.98
C LYS A 186 1.76 -15.70 21.77
N GLN A 187 1.07 -15.18 20.76
CA GLN A 187 -0.27 -15.61 20.41
C GLN A 187 -0.29 -16.76 19.37
N GLY A 188 0.91 -17.28 19.00
CA GLY A 188 1.04 -18.42 18.09
C GLY A 188 0.87 -18.07 16.62
N GLY A 189 0.99 -16.81 16.26
CA GLY A 189 0.98 -16.35 14.87
C GLY A 189 2.40 -16.12 14.34
N ASP A 190 2.53 -15.98 13.03
CA ASP A 190 3.75 -15.56 12.34
C ASP A 190 3.61 -14.13 11.82
N TYR A 191 4.71 -13.49 11.48
CA TYR A 191 4.66 -12.12 10.97
C TYR A 191 5.52 -11.93 9.73
N LEU A 192 5.11 -11.00 8.88
CA LEU A 192 5.87 -10.52 7.73
C LEU A 192 5.76 -8.99 7.68
N PHE A 193 6.82 -8.31 8.05
CA PHE A 193 6.84 -6.84 8.19
C PHE A 193 7.70 -6.19 7.12
N ALA A 194 7.19 -5.11 6.54
CA ALA A 194 7.99 -4.24 5.69
C ALA A 194 9.04 -3.49 6.54
N VAL A 195 10.27 -3.31 6.03
CA VAL A 195 11.36 -2.63 6.75
C VAL A 195 11.76 -1.38 5.98
N LYS A 196 11.82 -0.23 6.66
CA LYS A 196 12.32 1.05 6.11
C LYS A 196 13.69 1.44 6.68
N GLY A 197 14.34 2.40 6.04
CA GLY A 197 15.68 2.85 6.42
C GLY A 197 15.85 3.36 7.84
N ASN A 198 14.78 3.83 8.47
CA ASN A 198 14.81 4.30 9.88
C ASN A 198 14.91 3.16 10.90
N GLN A 199 14.86 1.90 10.44
CA GLN A 199 14.97 0.71 11.30
C GLN A 199 16.38 0.10 11.23
N GLY A 200 17.39 0.95 11.26
CA GLY A 200 18.80 0.57 11.17
C GLY A 200 19.27 -0.48 12.18
N ARG A 201 18.64 -0.54 13.37
CA ARG A 201 18.96 -1.56 14.38
C ARG A 201 18.50 -2.97 14.00
N LEU A 202 17.44 -3.11 13.22
CA LEU A 202 17.00 -4.40 12.67
C LEU A 202 17.97 -4.88 11.60
N LYS A 203 18.47 -3.95 10.78
CA LYS A 203 19.51 -4.24 9.77
C LYS A 203 20.87 -4.60 10.42
N SER A 204 21.17 -4.07 11.63
CA SER A 204 22.46 -4.27 12.29
C SER A 204 22.52 -5.46 13.25
N ARG A 205 21.39 -6.03 13.68
CA ARG A 205 21.36 -7.12 14.68
C ARG A 205 21.32 -8.55 14.14
N ARG A 206 21.20 -8.71 12.83
CA ARG A 206 21.43 -10.03 12.21
C ARG A 206 22.95 -10.31 12.22
N ARG A 207 23.45 -10.90 13.29
CA ARG A 207 24.77 -11.53 13.26
C ARG A 207 24.68 -12.65 12.21
N GLY A 208 25.22 -12.36 11.04
CA GLY A 208 25.30 -13.35 9.96
C GLY A 208 24.51 -13.02 8.69
N ALA A 209 23.82 -11.86 8.60
CA ALA A 209 23.27 -11.46 7.32
C ALA A 209 24.42 -11.24 6.31
N ILE A 210 24.43 -12.04 5.28
CA ILE A 210 25.43 -11.95 4.22
C ILE A 210 24.96 -10.88 3.23
N HIS A 211 25.76 -9.83 3.08
CA HIS A 211 25.49 -8.87 2.00
C HIS A 211 26.24 -9.36 0.75
N VAL A 212 25.50 -9.58 -0.32
CA VAL A 212 26.04 -10.14 -1.57
C VAL A 212 25.86 -9.11 -2.70
N ILE A 213 26.92 -8.87 -3.45
CA ILE A 213 26.85 -8.10 -4.69
C ILE A 213 26.85 -9.08 -5.85
N SER A 214 25.87 -8.95 -6.73
CA SER A 214 25.68 -9.84 -7.88
C SER A 214 25.90 -9.10 -9.19
N ALA A 215 26.63 -9.71 -10.10
CA ALA A 215 26.73 -9.27 -11.49
C ALA A 215 25.69 -10.03 -12.31
N PHE A 216 24.76 -9.30 -12.92
CA PHE A 216 23.65 -9.86 -13.68
C PHE A 216 23.76 -9.52 -15.16
N SER A 217 23.81 -10.55 -15.98
CA SER A 217 23.79 -10.40 -17.45
C SER A 217 22.34 -10.15 -17.90
N THR A 218 22.06 -8.94 -18.33
CA THR A 218 20.71 -8.56 -18.78
C THR A 218 20.33 -9.23 -20.10
N MET A 219 21.32 -9.54 -20.95
CA MET A 219 21.12 -10.24 -22.23
C MET A 219 20.63 -11.68 -22.01
N HIS A 220 21.24 -12.39 -21.03
CA HIS A 220 20.93 -13.80 -20.77
C HIS A 220 20.01 -14.00 -19.59
N SER A 221 19.70 -12.93 -18.85
CA SER A 221 18.92 -12.97 -17.59
C SER A 221 19.52 -13.97 -16.58
N LEU A 222 20.84 -13.95 -16.43
CA LEU A 222 21.61 -14.87 -15.57
C LEU A 222 22.54 -14.10 -14.65
N VAL A 223 22.71 -14.63 -13.43
CA VAL A 223 23.80 -14.19 -12.54
C VAL A 223 25.11 -14.79 -13.06
N ILE A 224 26.09 -13.94 -13.34
CA ILE A 224 27.38 -14.34 -13.90
C ILE A 224 28.52 -14.23 -12.89
N GLY A 225 28.24 -13.71 -11.71
CA GLY A 225 29.21 -13.63 -10.62
C GLY A 225 28.58 -13.06 -9.38
N GLN A 226 29.07 -13.48 -8.24
CA GLN A 226 28.63 -12.95 -6.93
C GLN A 226 29.83 -12.86 -6.00
N ILE A 227 29.79 -11.88 -5.11
CA ILE A 227 30.80 -11.73 -4.07
C ILE A 227 30.14 -11.32 -2.75
N LYS A 228 30.54 -11.97 -1.68
CA LYS A 228 30.13 -11.64 -0.33
C LYS A 228 30.91 -10.41 0.14
N THR A 229 30.25 -9.45 0.75
CA THR A 229 30.92 -8.33 1.43
C THR A 229 30.98 -8.60 2.93
N ASP A 230 32.05 -8.15 3.58
CA ASP A 230 32.12 -8.13 5.04
C ASP A 230 31.16 -7.07 5.61
N GLU A 231 30.72 -7.25 6.84
CA GLU A 231 29.80 -6.31 7.52
C GLU A 231 30.29 -4.85 7.54
N LYS A 232 31.59 -4.63 7.41
CA LYS A 232 32.22 -3.30 7.41
C LYS A 232 32.58 -2.78 6.03
N SER A 233 32.43 -3.59 4.97
CA SER A 233 32.73 -3.15 3.62
C SER A 233 31.44 -2.67 2.94
N ASN A 234 31.58 -1.68 2.11
CA ASN A 234 30.48 -1.18 1.28
C ASN A 234 30.64 -1.72 -0.15
N GLU A 235 29.67 -1.50 -0.98
CA GLU A 235 29.66 -1.96 -2.38
C GLU A 235 30.87 -1.45 -3.16
N ILE A 236 31.41 -0.28 -2.80
CA ILE A 236 32.55 0.35 -3.48
C ILE A 236 33.80 -0.57 -3.45
N THR A 237 34.01 -1.28 -2.33
CA THR A 237 35.18 -2.16 -2.20
C THR A 237 34.97 -3.52 -2.89
N ALA A 238 33.74 -4.00 -2.93
CA ALA A 238 33.44 -5.33 -3.51
C ALA A 238 33.28 -5.32 -5.04
N ILE A 239 32.80 -4.22 -5.63
CA ILE A 239 32.64 -4.11 -7.09
C ILE A 239 33.97 -4.38 -7.82
N PRO A 240 35.13 -3.77 -7.43
CA PRO A 240 36.40 -4.09 -8.06
C PRO A 240 36.83 -5.55 -7.97
N GLU A 241 36.51 -6.23 -6.85
CA GLU A 241 36.82 -7.68 -6.71
C GLU A 241 35.96 -8.51 -7.64
N LEU A 242 34.64 -8.19 -7.69
CA LEU A 242 33.70 -8.89 -8.58
C LEU A 242 34.14 -8.73 -10.06
N LEU A 243 34.56 -7.54 -10.46
CA LEU A 243 35.03 -7.28 -11.82
C LEU A 243 36.25 -8.12 -12.20
N ASN A 244 37.15 -8.45 -11.23
CA ASN A 244 38.29 -9.33 -11.50
C ASN A 244 37.87 -10.75 -11.89
N MET A 245 36.69 -11.19 -11.47
CA MET A 245 36.20 -12.54 -11.70
C MET A 245 35.45 -12.66 -13.04
N LEU A 246 35.23 -11.56 -13.74
CA LEU A 246 34.35 -11.49 -14.90
C LEU A 246 35.12 -11.12 -16.18
N ASP A 247 34.75 -11.73 -17.30
CA ASP A 247 35.15 -11.24 -18.62
C ASP A 247 34.19 -10.12 -19.04
N ILE A 248 34.61 -8.89 -18.90
CA ILE A 248 33.82 -7.69 -19.22
C ILE A 248 34.26 -7.00 -20.52
N LYS A 249 35.18 -7.58 -21.26
CA LYS A 249 35.66 -6.99 -22.51
C LYS A 249 34.51 -6.76 -23.49
N GLY A 250 34.39 -5.54 -23.97
CA GLY A 250 33.32 -5.13 -24.91
C GLY A 250 31.91 -5.06 -24.31
N LYS A 251 31.78 -5.16 -22.98
CA LYS A 251 30.48 -5.08 -22.28
C LYS A 251 30.31 -3.73 -21.58
N ILE A 252 29.07 -3.30 -21.43
CA ILE A 252 28.73 -2.07 -20.68
C ILE A 252 28.32 -2.48 -19.27
N ILE A 253 29.06 -1.96 -18.30
CA ILE A 253 28.80 -2.20 -16.87
C ILE A 253 27.97 -1.04 -16.32
N THR A 254 26.81 -1.34 -15.76
CA THR A 254 25.97 -0.35 -15.11
C THR A 254 26.00 -0.58 -13.60
N THR A 255 26.09 0.47 -12.84
CA THR A 255 25.97 0.45 -11.39
C THR A 255 25.01 1.55 -10.95
N ASP A 256 24.50 1.41 -9.74
CA ASP A 256 23.79 2.52 -9.09
C ASP A 256 24.79 3.66 -8.74
N ALA A 257 24.29 4.72 -8.12
CA ALA A 257 25.14 5.88 -7.82
C ALA A 257 26.22 5.61 -6.76
N MET A 258 26.12 4.52 -5.99
CA MET A 258 27.18 4.11 -5.04
C MET A 258 28.40 3.62 -5.79
N GLY A 259 28.19 2.89 -6.89
CA GLY A 259 29.27 2.39 -7.75
C GLY A 259 29.86 3.44 -8.71
N CYS A 260 29.37 4.68 -8.70
CA CYS A 260 29.91 5.77 -9.51
C CYS A 260 31.23 6.28 -8.88
N GLN A 261 32.32 5.55 -9.10
CA GLN A 261 33.66 5.83 -8.53
C GLN A 261 34.73 5.80 -9.62
N LYS A 262 35.72 6.71 -9.49
CA LYS A 262 36.79 6.85 -10.48
C LYS A 262 37.62 5.56 -10.61
N ASP A 263 37.92 4.94 -9.48
CA ASP A 263 38.70 3.69 -9.45
C ASP A 263 37.97 2.54 -10.16
N ILE A 264 36.63 2.48 -10.00
CA ILE A 264 35.80 1.48 -10.68
C ILE A 264 35.78 1.77 -12.19
N ALA A 265 35.64 3.03 -12.60
CA ALA A 265 35.68 3.43 -14.01
C ALA A 265 37.03 3.03 -14.66
N GLU A 266 38.15 3.36 -13.98
CA GLU A 266 39.49 2.99 -14.45
C GLU A 266 39.66 1.48 -14.58
N LYS A 267 39.17 0.72 -13.61
CA LYS A 267 39.27 -0.74 -13.62
C LYS A 267 38.49 -1.36 -14.78
N ILE A 268 37.26 -0.89 -15.02
CA ILE A 268 36.44 -1.34 -16.15
C ILE A 268 37.16 -1.10 -17.48
N GLN A 269 37.70 0.10 -17.65
CA GLN A 269 38.44 0.49 -18.86
C GLN A 269 39.73 -0.35 -19.05
N LYS A 270 40.48 -0.63 -17.98
CA LYS A 270 41.67 -1.51 -18.02
C LYS A 270 41.33 -2.93 -18.48
N GLN A 271 40.12 -3.40 -18.19
CA GLN A 271 39.64 -4.74 -18.61
C GLN A 271 38.96 -4.72 -19.99
N GLY A 272 38.95 -3.58 -20.68
CA GLY A 272 38.36 -3.45 -22.03
C GLY A 272 36.85 -3.40 -22.05
N GLY A 273 36.20 -3.12 -20.92
CA GLY A 273 34.77 -2.88 -20.82
C GLY A 273 34.47 -1.39 -20.84
N ASP A 274 33.19 -1.06 -20.94
CA ASP A 274 32.69 0.30 -20.83
C ASP A 274 31.79 0.44 -19.62
N TYR A 275 31.61 1.66 -19.13
CA TYR A 275 30.71 1.95 -18.00
C TYR A 275 29.57 2.89 -18.38
N LEU A 276 28.49 2.77 -17.63
CA LEU A 276 27.37 3.73 -17.62
C LEU A 276 26.94 3.90 -16.16
N PHE A 277 27.32 5.02 -15.55
CA PHE A 277 27.13 5.27 -14.13
C PHE A 277 26.11 6.39 -13.87
N ALA A 278 25.21 6.17 -12.93
CA ALA A 278 24.30 7.21 -12.44
C ALA A 278 25.08 8.21 -11.55
N VAL A 279 24.88 9.49 -11.77
CA VAL A 279 25.51 10.57 -11.00
C VAL A 279 24.51 11.08 -9.96
N LYS A 280 24.94 11.21 -8.71
CA LYS A 280 24.15 11.81 -7.62
C LYS A 280 25.01 12.78 -6.81
N GLY A 281 24.42 13.40 -5.81
CA GLY A 281 25.07 14.38 -4.96
C GLY A 281 26.37 13.94 -4.29
N THR A 282 26.64 12.63 -4.21
CA THR A 282 27.95 12.09 -3.76
C THR A 282 29.10 12.50 -4.69
N GLN A 283 28.79 12.82 -5.95
CA GLN A 283 29.75 13.35 -6.94
C GLN A 283 29.45 14.84 -7.17
N GLY A 284 29.58 15.63 -6.09
CA GLY A 284 29.11 17.01 -6.03
C GLY A 284 29.63 17.92 -7.17
N ARG A 285 30.92 17.85 -7.51
CA ARG A 285 31.47 18.63 -8.63
C ARG A 285 30.85 18.28 -9.97
N LEU A 286 30.72 16.98 -10.24
CA LEU A 286 30.15 16.48 -11.49
C LEU A 286 28.64 16.77 -11.57
N ASN A 287 27.93 16.55 -10.49
CA ASN A 287 26.48 16.82 -10.42
C ASN A 287 26.19 18.31 -10.64
N LYS A 288 26.98 19.18 -9.99
CA LYS A 288 26.86 20.65 -10.16
C LYS A 288 27.13 21.06 -11.60
N ALA A 289 28.17 20.48 -12.21
CA ALA A 289 28.52 20.77 -13.62
C ALA A 289 27.35 20.38 -14.55
N PHE A 290 26.69 19.27 -14.30
CA PHE A 290 25.48 18.87 -15.04
C PHE A 290 24.34 19.88 -14.85
N GLU A 291 24.06 20.27 -13.62
CA GLU A 291 22.98 21.21 -13.31
C GLU A 291 23.18 22.57 -13.96
N GLU A 292 24.46 23.02 -14.07
CA GLU A 292 24.82 24.30 -14.71
C GLU A 292 24.77 24.24 -16.25
N LYS A 293 25.17 23.10 -16.83
CA LYS A 293 25.35 22.95 -18.29
C LYS A 293 24.14 22.35 -19.00
N PHE A 294 23.22 21.67 -18.24
CA PHE A 294 22.01 21.09 -18.83
C PHE A 294 20.76 21.71 -18.25
N PRO A 295 20.56 23.05 -18.40
CA PRO A 295 19.26 23.63 -18.04
C PRO A 295 18.15 23.09 -18.96
N LEU A 296 16.93 23.20 -18.55
CA LEU A 296 15.76 22.65 -19.27
C LEU A 296 15.69 23.08 -20.74
N LYS A 297 16.20 24.29 -21.08
CA LYS A 297 16.22 24.79 -22.46
C LYS A 297 17.15 23.98 -23.38
N GLU A 298 18.20 23.37 -22.83
CA GLU A 298 19.15 22.55 -23.61
C GLU A 298 18.56 21.15 -23.92
N LEU A 299 17.50 20.76 -23.25
CA LEU A 299 16.85 19.47 -23.52
C LEU A 299 16.27 19.38 -24.95
N ASN A 300 16.01 20.53 -25.58
CA ASN A 300 15.48 20.60 -26.95
C ASN A 300 16.57 20.98 -27.99
N ASN A 301 17.84 20.94 -27.62
CA ASN A 301 18.92 21.26 -28.54
C ASN A 301 19.00 20.20 -29.64
N PRO A 302 18.85 20.60 -30.95
CA PRO A 302 18.86 19.63 -32.05
C PRO A 302 20.23 18.97 -32.30
N GLU A 303 21.29 19.49 -31.69
CA GLU A 303 22.61 18.88 -31.79
C GLU A 303 22.78 17.66 -30.88
N HIS A 304 21.87 17.48 -29.90
CA HIS A 304 21.92 16.35 -28.99
C HIS A 304 21.11 15.16 -29.57
N ASP A 305 21.70 13.98 -29.49
CA ASP A 305 20.96 12.76 -29.80
C ASP A 305 19.88 12.54 -28.72
N SER A 306 18.65 12.38 -29.13
CA SER A 306 17.53 12.26 -28.20
C SER A 306 16.57 11.11 -28.58
N TYR A 307 15.99 10.49 -27.56
CA TYR A 307 15.05 9.37 -27.73
C TYR A 307 13.96 9.44 -26.67
N ALA A 308 12.71 9.47 -27.10
CA ALA A 308 11.55 9.59 -26.19
C ALA A 308 10.71 8.32 -26.22
N ILE A 309 10.23 7.91 -25.04
CA ILE A 309 9.33 6.78 -24.87
C ILE A 309 8.12 7.25 -24.08
N SER A 310 6.91 6.91 -24.53
CA SER A 310 5.68 7.16 -23.78
C SER A 310 5.04 5.81 -23.43
N GLU A 311 4.69 5.64 -22.17
CA GLU A 311 4.05 4.41 -21.68
C GLU A 311 2.83 4.76 -20.84
N LYS A 312 1.74 3.99 -21.01
CA LYS A 312 0.52 4.12 -20.19
C LYS A 312 0.30 2.82 -19.45
N SER A 313 0.25 2.89 -18.12
CA SER A 313 0.09 1.71 -17.29
C SER A 313 -0.53 2.10 -15.93
N HIS A 314 -1.44 1.28 -15.44
CA HIS A 314 -2.04 1.42 -14.10
C HIS A 314 -2.60 2.83 -13.82
N GLY A 315 -3.28 3.44 -14.81
CA GLY A 315 -3.88 4.77 -14.64
C GLY A 315 -2.89 5.94 -14.66
N ARG A 316 -1.63 5.68 -15.07
CA ARG A 316 -0.58 6.70 -15.18
C ARG A 316 -0.06 6.75 -16.61
N GLU A 317 0.37 7.93 -17.02
CA GLU A 317 1.13 8.14 -18.24
C GLU A 317 2.52 8.61 -17.86
N GLU A 318 3.53 7.97 -18.41
CA GLU A 318 4.92 8.31 -18.15
C GLU A 318 5.65 8.51 -19.48
N ILE A 319 6.18 9.71 -19.67
CA ILE A 319 7.00 10.07 -20.82
C ILE A 319 8.43 10.16 -20.32
N ARG A 320 9.34 9.42 -20.95
CA ARG A 320 10.77 9.45 -20.63
C ARG A 320 11.55 9.95 -21.85
N LEU A 321 12.28 11.03 -21.66
CA LEU A 321 13.18 11.60 -22.67
C LEU A 321 14.62 11.27 -22.28
N HIS A 322 15.35 10.67 -23.18
CA HIS A 322 16.75 10.31 -23.02
C HIS A 322 17.60 11.15 -23.97
N ILE A 323 18.64 11.77 -23.46
CA ILE A 323 19.51 12.69 -24.23
C ILE A 323 20.95 12.25 -24.01
N VAL A 324 21.71 12.20 -25.10
CA VAL A 324 23.15 11.86 -25.09
C VAL A 324 23.89 12.92 -25.87
N CYS A 325 24.98 13.44 -25.29
CA CYS A 325 25.90 14.37 -25.98
C CYS A 325 27.35 14.00 -25.68
N ASP A 326 28.23 14.47 -26.52
CA ASP A 326 29.67 14.41 -26.28
C ASP A 326 30.04 15.31 -25.10
N VAL A 327 31.18 15.05 -24.48
CA VAL A 327 31.62 15.88 -23.37
C VAL A 327 32.00 17.28 -23.93
N PRO A 328 31.32 18.35 -23.52
CA PRO A 328 31.62 19.70 -24.00
C PRO A 328 33.05 20.14 -23.57
N ASP A 329 33.65 21.04 -24.34
CA ASP A 329 35.02 21.57 -24.07
C ASP A 329 35.13 22.14 -22.64
N GLU A 330 34.06 22.75 -22.13
CA GLU A 330 34.05 23.33 -20.78
C GLU A 330 34.10 22.26 -19.67
N LEU A 331 33.84 21.02 -20.02
CA LEU A 331 33.85 19.87 -19.08
C LEU A 331 34.95 18.87 -19.42
N ILE A 332 35.88 19.24 -20.31
CA ILE A 332 36.97 18.36 -20.76
C ILE A 332 37.82 17.86 -19.58
N ASP A 333 37.98 18.65 -18.53
CA ASP A 333 38.73 18.26 -17.34
C ASP A 333 38.22 16.96 -16.71
N PHE A 334 36.92 16.70 -16.82
CA PHE A 334 36.36 15.46 -16.30
C PHE A 334 36.81 14.21 -17.05
N THR A 335 37.25 14.36 -18.33
CA THR A 335 37.78 13.22 -19.11
C THR A 335 39.13 12.75 -18.54
N PHE A 336 39.90 13.66 -17.91
CA PHE A 336 41.15 13.30 -17.22
C PHE A 336 40.86 12.63 -15.87
N GLU A 337 39.74 13.02 -15.20
CA GLU A 337 39.38 12.46 -13.92
C GLU A 337 38.65 11.13 -14.06
N TRP A 338 37.85 10.96 -15.11
CA TRP A 338 37.04 9.77 -15.37
C TRP A 338 37.57 9.02 -16.59
N LYS A 339 38.38 8.01 -16.35
CA LYS A 339 39.07 7.27 -17.41
C LYS A 339 38.13 6.80 -18.50
N GLY A 340 38.35 7.25 -19.72
CA GLY A 340 37.59 6.86 -20.90
C GLY A 340 36.25 7.57 -21.07
N LEU A 341 35.93 8.60 -20.29
CA LEU A 341 34.65 9.31 -20.40
C LEU A 341 34.48 9.89 -21.81
N LYS A 342 33.38 9.55 -22.47
CA LYS A 342 33.02 10.02 -23.84
C LYS A 342 31.69 10.73 -23.89
N LYS A 343 30.70 10.26 -23.14
CA LYS A 343 29.31 10.75 -23.24
C LYS A 343 28.78 11.23 -21.89
N LEU A 344 28.06 12.33 -21.93
CA LEU A 344 27.20 12.79 -20.86
C LEU A 344 25.76 12.44 -21.25
N CYS A 345 24.97 11.91 -20.31
CA CYS A 345 23.64 11.44 -20.62
C CYS A 345 22.64 11.96 -19.57
N VAL A 346 21.46 12.31 -20.02
CA VAL A 346 20.38 12.82 -19.16
C VAL A 346 19.10 12.03 -19.43
N ALA A 347 18.45 11.58 -18.37
CA ALA A 347 17.12 10.95 -18.46
C ALA A 347 16.13 11.85 -17.72
N VAL A 348 15.10 12.31 -18.42
CA VAL A 348 14.02 13.13 -17.87
C VAL A 348 12.74 12.31 -17.92
N SER A 349 12.07 12.15 -16.78
CA SER A 349 10.77 11.48 -16.71
C SER A 349 9.70 12.49 -16.35
N PHE A 350 8.60 12.46 -17.08
CA PHE A 350 7.38 13.19 -16.78
C PHE A 350 6.30 12.15 -16.44
N ARG A 351 5.75 12.23 -15.23
CA ARG A 351 4.74 11.28 -14.76
C ARG A 351 3.44 12.02 -14.45
N SER A 352 2.35 11.62 -15.09
CA SER A 352 1.01 12.16 -14.83
C SER A 352 0.03 11.06 -14.46
N ILE A 353 -0.92 11.40 -13.60
CA ILE A 353 -2.03 10.51 -13.24
C ILE A 353 -3.19 10.85 -14.17
N ILE A 354 -3.65 9.88 -14.96
CA ILE A 354 -4.67 10.08 -16.00
C ILE A 354 -5.97 10.68 -15.41
N ALA A 355 -6.30 10.31 -14.17
CA ALA A 355 -7.49 10.83 -13.49
C ALA A 355 -7.35 12.27 -12.99
N GLU A 356 -6.12 12.81 -12.89
CA GLU A 356 -5.83 14.16 -12.36
C GLU A 356 -5.32 15.12 -13.46
N GLN A 357 -6.10 15.29 -14.50
CA GLN A 357 -5.72 16.07 -15.71
C GLN A 357 -5.30 17.53 -15.44
N LYS A 358 -5.71 18.11 -14.29
CA LYS A 358 -5.38 19.50 -13.95
C LYS A 358 -4.06 19.67 -13.19
N LYS A 359 -3.41 18.56 -12.82
CA LYS A 359 -2.14 18.60 -12.07
C LYS A 359 -0.97 18.51 -13.04
N GLU A 360 0.01 19.38 -12.87
CA GLU A 360 1.23 19.34 -13.69
C GLU A 360 1.95 18.00 -13.51
N PRO A 361 2.51 17.42 -14.57
CA PRO A 361 3.27 16.19 -14.47
C PRO A 361 4.43 16.33 -13.50
N GLU A 362 4.67 15.32 -12.69
CA GLU A 362 5.86 15.25 -11.85
C GLU A 362 7.08 15.03 -12.74
N MET A 363 8.04 15.95 -12.69
CA MET A 363 9.28 15.86 -13.48
C MET A 363 10.44 15.38 -12.61
N THR A 364 11.19 14.40 -13.11
CA THR A 364 12.42 13.91 -12.47
C THR A 364 13.55 13.92 -13.50
N VAL A 365 14.71 14.46 -13.11
CA VAL A 365 15.92 14.49 -13.96
C VAL A 365 17.00 13.62 -13.31
N ARG A 366 17.67 12.80 -14.11
CA ARG A 366 18.79 11.96 -13.67
C ARG A 366 19.93 12.07 -14.65
N TYR A 367 21.13 12.23 -14.13
CA TYR A 367 22.35 12.41 -14.90
C TYR A 367 23.19 11.12 -14.88
N TYR A 368 23.89 10.88 -16.01
CA TYR A 368 24.74 9.69 -16.16
C TYR A 368 26.00 10.07 -16.95
N ILE A 369 27.07 9.31 -16.70
CA ILE A 369 28.33 9.39 -17.46
C ILE A 369 28.64 8.05 -18.10
N SER A 370 29.21 8.05 -19.30
CA SER A 370 29.55 6.82 -19.99
C SER A 370 30.88 6.89 -20.77
N SER A 371 31.62 5.79 -20.75
CA SER A 371 32.75 5.59 -21.62
C SER A 371 32.34 4.92 -22.95
N ALA A 372 31.16 4.31 -23.01
CA ALA A 372 30.65 3.74 -24.24
C ALA A 372 30.16 4.84 -25.20
N ASP A 373 30.33 4.64 -26.47
CA ASP A 373 29.79 5.51 -27.53
C ASP A 373 28.31 5.15 -27.74
N LEU A 374 27.44 5.72 -26.91
CA LEU A 374 26.02 5.41 -26.85
C LEU A 374 25.18 6.38 -27.67
N THR A 375 24.19 5.84 -28.39
CA THR A 375 23.05 6.64 -28.88
C THR A 375 22.01 6.78 -27.73
N ALA A 376 21.13 7.76 -27.84
CA ALA A 376 20.06 7.97 -26.87
C ALA A 376 19.16 6.73 -26.70
N GLU A 377 18.90 6.00 -27.79
CA GLU A 377 18.14 4.75 -27.75
C GLU A 377 18.87 3.64 -26.99
N LYS A 378 20.19 3.49 -27.24
CA LYS A 378 21.01 2.51 -26.51
C LYS A 378 21.12 2.88 -25.03
N PHE A 379 21.23 4.18 -24.72
CA PHE A 379 21.23 4.68 -23.35
C PHE A 379 19.92 4.35 -22.64
N ALA A 380 18.77 4.62 -23.28
CA ALA A 380 17.44 4.27 -22.76
C ALA A 380 17.33 2.77 -22.45
N THR A 381 17.81 1.94 -23.39
CA THR A 381 17.81 0.48 -23.23
C THR A 381 18.71 0.04 -22.07
N ALA A 382 19.91 0.62 -21.93
CA ALA A 382 20.85 0.29 -20.86
C ALA A 382 20.30 0.63 -19.48
N ILE A 383 19.64 1.79 -19.33
CA ILE A 383 18.98 2.16 -18.07
C ILE A 383 17.83 1.20 -17.75
N ARG A 384 16.97 0.89 -18.73
CA ARG A 384 15.86 -0.04 -18.54
C ARG A 384 16.39 -1.41 -18.09
N ASN A 385 17.46 -1.85 -18.73
CA ASN A 385 18.10 -3.13 -18.42
C ASN A 385 18.75 -3.14 -17.03
N HIS A 386 19.30 -2.02 -16.57
CA HIS A 386 19.86 -1.92 -15.21
C HIS A 386 18.78 -2.29 -14.15
N TRP A 387 17.55 -1.79 -14.31
CA TRP A 387 16.46 -2.10 -13.38
C TRP A 387 15.98 -3.56 -13.47
N HIS A 388 16.43 -4.34 -14.47
CA HIS A 388 16.14 -5.77 -14.53
C HIS A 388 16.79 -6.54 -13.36
N VAL A 389 17.88 -6.05 -12.78
CA VAL A 389 18.51 -6.71 -11.64
C VAL A 389 17.55 -6.71 -10.44
N GLU A 390 16.85 -5.62 -10.18
CA GLU A 390 15.84 -5.57 -9.12
C GLU A 390 14.64 -6.46 -9.45
N ASN A 391 14.09 -6.30 -10.65
CA ASN A 391 12.85 -6.96 -11.05
C ASN A 391 13.00 -8.44 -11.42
N LYS A 392 14.16 -8.87 -11.94
CA LYS A 392 14.38 -10.24 -12.40
C LYS A 392 15.30 -11.05 -11.50
N LEU A 393 16.22 -10.42 -10.78
CA LEU A 393 17.12 -11.11 -9.88
C LEU A 393 16.70 -10.98 -8.43
N HIS A 394 16.75 -9.79 -7.85
CA HIS A 394 16.47 -9.63 -6.42
C HIS A 394 15.05 -10.12 -6.07
N TRP A 395 14.05 -9.73 -6.88
CA TRP A 395 12.70 -10.26 -6.70
C TRP A 395 12.62 -11.78 -6.75
N ARG A 396 13.38 -12.42 -7.68
CA ARG A 396 13.40 -13.89 -7.77
C ARG A 396 14.14 -14.54 -6.61
N LEU A 397 15.25 -13.95 -6.18
CA LEU A 397 16.01 -14.48 -5.04
C LEU A 397 15.14 -14.40 -3.77
N ASP A 398 14.48 -13.28 -3.56
CA ASP A 398 13.64 -13.07 -2.37
C ASP A 398 12.35 -13.90 -2.44
N VAL A 399 11.69 -13.92 -3.59
CA VAL A 399 10.33 -14.46 -3.72
C VAL A 399 10.29 -15.91 -4.18
N VAL A 400 11.25 -16.32 -5.03
CA VAL A 400 11.23 -17.67 -5.63
C VAL A 400 12.21 -18.61 -4.92
N MET A 401 13.37 -18.09 -4.51
CA MET A 401 14.44 -18.92 -3.93
C MET A 401 14.57 -18.80 -2.42
N ASN A 402 13.75 -17.95 -1.80
CA ASN A 402 13.67 -17.79 -0.34
C ASN A 402 15.03 -17.50 0.31
N GLU A 403 15.81 -16.64 -0.30
CA GLU A 403 17.18 -16.35 0.14
C GLU A 403 17.24 -15.73 1.55
N ASP A 404 16.17 -15.04 1.97
CA ASP A 404 16.14 -14.29 3.24
C ASP A 404 15.49 -15.03 4.41
N ASP A 405 14.83 -16.19 4.20
CA ASP A 405 14.19 -16.88 5.34
C ASP A 405 13.97 -18.40 5.10
N UNK A 406 14.23 -18.97 5.90
CA UNK A 406 14.22 -20.34 5.85
C UNK A 406 12.98 -21.06 6.23
N ASP A 407 12.13 -20.46 6.81
CA ASP A 407 10.92 -21.20 7.14
C ASP A 407 9.73 -20.85 6.25
N LEU A 408 9.81 -19.75 5.52
CA LEU A 408 8.74 -19.28 4.64
C LEU A 408 9.09 -19.63 3.18
N THR A 409 8.31 -20.49 2.53
CA THR A 409 8.54 -20.79 1.11
C THR A 409 8.36 -19.53 0.26
N ALA A 410 9.10 -19.41 -0.84
CA ALA A 410 9.02 -18.27 -1.76
C ALA A 410 7.58 -18.01 -2.25
N GLU A 411 6.82 -19.08 -2.49
CA GLU A 411 5.41 -18.97 -2.90
C GLU A 411 4.53 -18.38 -1.80
N LYS A 412 4.75 -18.80 -0.55
CA LYS A 412 4.03 -18.23 0.62
C LYS A 412 4.41 -16.78 0.84
N PHE A 413 5.69 -16.43 0.69
CA PHE A 413 6.18 -15.05 0.82
C PHE A 413 5.57 -14.15 -0.25
N ALA A 414 5.63 -14.56 -1.52
CA ALA A 414 5.05 -13.81 -2.64
C ALA A 414 3.53 -13.63 -2.46
N THR A 415 2.87 -14.69 -1.98
CA THR A 415 1.44 -14.67 -1.70
C THR A 415 1.12 -13.71 -0.55
N ALA A 416 1.90 -13.75 0.53
CA ALA A 416 1.69 -12.87 1.68
C ALA A 416 1.88 -11.39 1.32
N ILE A 417 2.92 -11.05 0.54
CA ILE A 417 3.14 -9.68 0.05
C ILE A 417 1.99 -9.24 -0.87
N ARG A 418 1.63 -10.07 -1.84
CA ARG A 418 0.51 -9.77 -2.74
C ARG A 418 -0.78 -9.59 -1.95
N ASN A 419 -0.99 -10.43 -0.96
CA ASN A 419 -2.16 -10.39 -0.11
C ASN A 419 -2.17 -9.17 0.82
N HIS A 420 -1.03 -8.71 1.30
CA HIS A 420 -0.95 -7.47 2.07
C HIS A 420 -1.56 -6.30 1.28
N TRP A 421 -1.24 -6.18 -0.01
CA TRP A 421 -1.78 -5.12 -0.87
C TRP A 421 -3.28 -5.27 -1.18
N HIS A 422 -3.90 -6.40 -0.79
CA HIS A 422 -5.35 -6.55 -0.90
C HIS A 422 -6.10 -5.58 0.01
N VAL A 423 -5.54 -5.21 1.17
CA VAL A 423 -6.19 -4.24 2.07
C VAL A 423 -6.38 -2.89 1.36
N GLU A 424 -5.38 -2.44 0.61
CA GLU A 424 -5.50 -1.21 -0.19
C GLU A 424 -6.54 -1.34 -1.30
N ASN A 425 -6.46 -2.42 -2.09
CA ASN A 425 -7.26 -2.58 -3.31
C ASN A 425 -8.68 -3.09 -3.05
N LYS A 426 -8.87 -3.94 -2.04
CA LYS A 426 -10.16 -4.59 -1.76
C LYS A 426 -10.91 -3.97 -0.58
N LEU A 427 -10.24 -3.16 0.25
CA LEU A 427 -10.87 -2.46 1.35
C LEU A 427 -10.81 -0.95 1.17
N HIS A 428 -9.65 -0.32 1.28
CA HIS A 428 -9.52 1.14 1.28
C HIS A 428 -10.09 1.77 0.00
N TRP A 429 -9.73 1.23 -1.17
CA TRP A 429 -10.30 1.70 -2.44
C TRP A 429 -11.84 1.61 -2.47
N ARG A 430 -12.42 0.52 -1.92
CA ARG A 430 -13.88 0.36 -1.88
C ARG A 430 -14.54 1.37 -0.95
N LEU A 431 -13.93 1.61 0.21
CA LEU A 431 -14.42 2.63 1.15
C LEU A 431 -14.44 4.02 0.50
N ASP A 432 -13.37 4.39 -0.20
CA ASP A 432 -13.24 5.73 -0.80
C ASP A 432 -14.06 5.89 -2.08
N VAL A 433 -13.91 4.94 -3.01
CA VAL A 433 -14.47 5.11 -4.37
C VAL A 433 -15.92 4.63 -4.45
N VAL A 434 -16.29 3.59 -3.69
CA VAL A 434 -17.65 3.03 -3.77
C VAL A 434 -18.57 3.57 -2.70
N MET A 435 -18.06 3.77 -1.46
CA MET A 435 -18.86 4.22 -0.32
C MET A 435 -18.58 5.68 0.07
N ASN A 436 -17.78 6.38 -0.70
CA ASN A 436 -17.49 7.82 -0.57
C ASN A 436 -17.01 8.23 0.84
N GLU A 437 -16.21 7.34 1.48
CA GLU A 437 -15.82 7.53 2.89
C GLU A 437 -14.99 8.80 3.12
N ASP A 438 -14.07 9.11 2.19
CA ASP A 438 -13.21 10.28 2.33
C ASP A 438 -13.98 11.61 2.23
N ASP A 439 -15.13 11.65 1.56
CA ASP A 439 -15.98 12.85 1.45
C ASP A 439 -17.06 12.91 2.53
N CYS A 440 -17.15 11.91 3.40
CA CYS A 440 -18.17 11.84 4.46
C CYS A 440 -18.02 13.00 5.45
N LYS A 441 -19.12 13.70 5.71
CA LYS A 441 -19.16 14.89 6.58
C LYS A 441 -19.62 14.59 8.01
N ILE A 442 -19.84 13.33 8.34
CA ILE A 442 -20.25 12.89 9.68
C ILE A 442 -19.10 13.11 10.67
N ARG A 443 -19.30 13.97 11.69
CA ARG A 443 -18.24 14.40 12.63
C ARG A 443 -18.67 14.39 14.10
N ARG A 444 -19.98 14.24 14.36
CA ARG A 444 -20.55 14.36 15.72
C ARG A 444 -20.10 13.20 16.61
N GLY A 445 -19.50 13.51 17.76
CA GLY A 445 -19.15 12.52 18.78
C GLY A 445 -18.35 11.35 18.23
N ASN A 446 -18.85 10.16 18.44
CA ASN A 446 -18.24 8.91 17.97
C ASN A 446 -18.74 8.48 16.58
N ALA A 447 -19.67 9.26 15.98
CA ALA A 447 -20.39 8.84 14.77
C ALA A 447 -19.48 8.54 13.57
N ALA A 448 -18.40 9.32 13.38
CA ALA A 448 -17.49 9.09 12.24
C ALA A 448 -16.85 7.71 12.31
N GLU A 449 -16.36 7.33 13.48
CA GLU A 449 -15.74 6.03 13.75
C GLU A 449 -16.75 4.88 13.58
N LEU A 450 -17.94 5.05 14.17
CA LEU A 450 -19.02 4.06 14.09
C LEU A 450 -19.50 3.88 12.65
N PHE A 451 -19.65 4.97 11.92
CA PHE A 451 -20.10 4.92 10.53
C PHE A 451 -19.07 4.21 9.64
N SER A 452 -17.77 4.42 9.91
CA SER A 452 -16.70 3.63 9.26
C SER A 452 -16.87 2.13 9.56
N GLY A 453 -17.11 1.77 10.83
CA GLY A 453 -17.36 0.38 11.23
C GLY A 453 -18.59 -0.21 10.52
N ILE A 454 -19.67 0.56 10.40
CA ILE A 454 -20.88 0.12 9.69
C ILE A 454 -20.60 -0.11 8.20
N ARG A 455 -19.76 0.75 7.58
CA ARG A 455 -19.30 0.53 6.19
C ARG A 455 -18.53 -0.78 6.07
N HIS A 456 -17.67 -1.11 7.04
CA HIS A 456 -16.95 -2.39 7.05
C HIS A 456 -17.91 -3.57 7.14
N ILE A 457 -18.96 -3.50 7.99
CA ILE A 457 -20.03 -4.50 8.05
C ILE A 457 -20.71 -4.66 6.68
N ALA A 458 -21.08 -3.53 6.05
CA ALA A 458 -21.74 -3.54 4.74
C ALA A 458 -20.85 -4.17 3.65
N ILE A 459 -19.55 -3.83 3.64
CA ILE A 459 -18.58 -4.43 2.71
C ILE A 459 -18.50 -5.94 2.92
N ASN A 460 -18.40 -6.39 4.18
CA ASN A 460 -18.32 -7.82 4.49
C ASN A 460 -19.57 -8.58 4.02
N ILE A 461 -20.76 -8.08 4.35
CA ILE A 461 -22.05 -8.68 3.95
C ILE A 461 -22.14 -8.77 2.41
N LEU A 462 -21.86 -7.65 1.71
CA LEU A 462 -21.96 -7.60 0.25
C LEU A 462 -20.87 -8.41 -0.45
N THR A 463 -19.66 -8.50 0.14
CA THR A 463 -18.57 -9.33 -0.41
C THR A 463 -18.92 -10.81 -0.32
N ASN A 464 -19.53 -11.21 0.79
CA ASN A 464 -19.94 -12.60 1.02
C ASN A 464 -21.13 -13.04 0.16
N ASP A 465 -21.91 -12.10 -0.38
CA ASP A 465 -23.05 -12.42 -1.25
C ASP A 465 -22.61 -13.13 -2.53
N LYS A 466 -23.16 -14.32 -2.78
CA LYS A 466 -22.91 -15.14 -3.98
C LYS A 466 -24.11 -15.15 -4.95
N VAL A 467 -25.24 -14.60 -4.53
CA VAL A 467 -26.49 -14.62 -5.32
C VAL A 467 -26.35 -13.72 -6.56
N PHE A 468 -25.80 -12.51 -6.38
CA PHE A 468 -25.63 -11.55 -7.47
C PHE A 468 -24.15 -11.32 -7.74
N LYS A 469 -23.63 -11.96 -8.77
CA LYS A 469 -22.22 -11.85 -9.20
C LYS A 469 -21.97 -10.49 -9.87
N ALA A 470 -21.72 -9.47 -9.06
CA ALA A 470 -21.49 -8.10 -9.53
C ALA A 470 -20.53 -7.36 -8.59
N GLY A 471 -19.98 -6.25 -9.05
CA GLY A 471 -19.16 -5.37 -8.23
C GLY A 471 -20.00 -4.68 -7.14
N LEU A 472 -19.32 -4.23 -6.07
CA LEU A 472 -19.92 -3.70 -4.84
C LEU A 472 -20.97 -2.61 -5.13
N ARG A 473 -20.64 -1.61 -5.95
CA ARG A 473 -21.56 -0.51 -6.31
C ARG A 473 -22.87 -1.02 -6.92
N ARG A 474 -22.79 -2.05 -7.77
CA ARG A 474 -24.01 -2.65 -8.38
C ARG A 474 -24.83 -3.43 -7.36
N LYS A 475 -24.17 -4.10 -6.41
CA LYS A 475 -24.83 -4.82 -5.31
C LYS A 475 -25.58 -3.84 -4.39
N MET A 476 -24.95 -2.73 -4.01
CA MET A 476 -25.56 -1.66 -3.21
C MET A 476 -26.80 -1.09 -3.91
N ARG A 477 -26.65 -0.74 -5.19
CA ARG A 477 -27.75 -0.21 -5.99
C ARG A 477 -28.91 -1.20 -6.12
N LYS A 478 -28.60 -2.50 -6.26
CA LYS A 478 -29.63 -3.54 -6.30
C LYS A 478 -30.33 -3.68 -4.95
N ALA A 479 -29.59 -3.61 -3.86
CA ALA A 479 -30.16 -3.68 -2.49
C ALA A 479 -31.12 -2.51 -2.25
N ALA A 480 -30.82 -1.31 -2.76
CA ALA A 480 -31.70 -0.15 -2.66
C ALA A 480 -33.00 -0.29 -3.45
N MET A 481 -32.98 -1.05 -4.55
CA MET A 481 -34.13 -1.14 -5.49
C MET A 481 -34.96 -2.43 -5.32
N ASP A 482 -34.41 -3.45 -4.68
CA ASP A 482 -35.00 -4.81 -4.63
C ASP A 482 -34.93 -5.33 -3.19
N ARG A 483 -36.08 -5.26 -2.49
CA ARG A 483 -36.23 -5.71 -1.10
C ARG A 483 -35.96 -7.22 -0.94
N ASN A 484 -36.27 -8.03 -1.97
CA ASN A 484 -36.00 -9.48 -1.94
C ASN A 484 -34.50 -9.74 -1.99
N TYR A 485 -33.78 -8.98 -2.81
CA TYR A 485 -32.32 -9.06 -2.87
C TYR A 485 -31.70 -8.58 -1.54
N LEU A 486 -32.18 -7.47 -0.99
CA LEU A 486 -31.72 -6.99 0.31
C LEU A 486 -31.95 -8.06 1.40
N ALA A 487 -33.14 -8.66 1.43
CA ALA A 487 -33.42 -9.76 2.36
C ALA A 487 -32.44 -10.94 2.20
N SER A 488 -32.19 -11.36 0.96
CA SER A 488 -31.27 -12.49 0.67
C SER A 488 -29.84 -12.20 1.15
N VAL A 489 -29.38 -10.95 0.97
CA VAL A 489 -28.05 -10.52 1.41
C VAL A 489 -27.96 -10.53 2.95
N LEU A 490 -29.02 -10.08 3.63
CA LEU A 490 -29.07 -10.00 5.09
C LEU A 490 -29.21 -11.39 5.75
N THR A 491 -29.92 -12.31 5.13
CA THR A 491 -30.10 -13.66 5.67
C THR A 491 -28.95 -14.60 5.33
N GLY A 492 -28.07 -14.22 4.42
CA GLY A 492 -27.01 -15.09 3.95
C GLY A 492 -27.50 -16.31 3.17
N SER A 493 -28.74 -16.28 2.68
CA SER A 493 -29.38 -17.41 2.03
C SER A 493 -28.80 -17.77 0.65
N GLY A 494 -27.76 -17.08 0.24
CA GLY A 494 -26.98 -17.40 -0.97
C GLY A 494 -25.88 -18.44 -0.75
N LEU A 495 -25.83 -19.05 0.42
CA LEU A 495 -24.78 -19.98 0.83
C LEU A 495 -25.29 -21.45 0.91
N SER A 496 -26.36 -21.79 0.21
CA SER A 496 -26.81 -23.20 0.10
C SER A 496 -26.17 -23.86 -1.12
#